data_6bb2e3b9fa8ba648af74eea3474236cc
#
_entry.id   6bb2e3b9fa8ba648af74eea3474236cc
#
_cell.length_a   1.000
_cell.length_b   1.000
_cell.length_c   1.000
_cell.angle_alpha   90.00
_cell.angle_beta   90.00
_cell.angle_gamma   90.00
#
_symmetry.space_group_name_H-M   'P 1'
#
loop_
_entity.id
_entity.type
_entity.pdbx_description
1 polymer ?
#
loop_
_entity_poly.entity_id
_entity_poly.type
_entity_poly.pdbx_seq_one_letter_code
_entity_poly.pdbx_strand_id
1 'polypeptide(L)'
;MDNIAANSCKNAGDCIMMSWDDLRLLLDVSRHPRLADVAARTGLDATTISRRLRRLEADLGLELFERTPKGHVLTPAGQAVADRAEALEHAASEIAALSDTESPLAAGRVRLGVTEGLGSLLVAPAMAQFAERHPHIGLDIIAVSGFVSVPKREADMSIMLTRPKTGRVKVRKLSDYVLQLYAHPAYLARTPPVLQVSDLAEHDLIGYVDDLIYSTQLRYHEDIMPGLTPRFCSPSIVAQWQMAREGAGIAVLPHFIAANDTNLVPVLQDEVRIERAFWLAIHEDVHGTARVRAVSEFLDKLFAGSAARLMG
;
A
#
# COMPACT_ATOMS: atom_id res chain seq x y z
N MET A 1 28.53 -5.56 -33.31
CA MET A 1 28.48 -6.74 -32.44
C MET A 1 29.81 -6.73 -31.74
N ASP A 2 29.86 -6.65 -30.46
CA ASP A 2 31.03 -6.43 -29.63
C ASP A 2 31.18 -4.96 -29.17
N ASN A 3 30.97 -4.79 -27.89
CA ASN A 3 31.55 -3.73 -27.05
C ASN A 3 30.55 -2.99 -26.13
N ILE A 4 29.93 -3.71 -25.18
CA ILE A 4 29.29 -3.10 -24.01
C ILE A 4 29.74 -3.71 -22.67
N ALA A 5 30.73 -4.60 -22.67
CA ALA A 5 31.18 -5.29 -21.44
C ALA A 5 32.63 -4.98 -21.01
N ALA A 6 33.25 -3.91 -21.49
CA ALA A 6 34.69 -3.71 -21.25
C ALA A 6 35.05 -2.30 -20.78
N ASN A 7 34.31 -1.69 -19.85
CA ASN A 7 34.75 -0.41 -19.29
C ASN A 7 34.44 -0.22 -17.80
N SER A 8 34.60 -1.25 -16.96
CA SER A 8 34.38 -1.12 -15.51
C SER A 8 35.52 -1.63 -14.62
N CYS A 9 36.62 -2.11 -15.16
CA CYS A 9 37.79 -2.50 -14.35
C CYS A 9 39.07 -1.96 -14.98
N LYS A 10 39.45 -0.72 -14.68
CA LYS A 10 40.72 -0.14 -15.15
C LYS A 10 41.92 -0.48 -14.30
N ASN A 11 41.76 -1.10 -13.09
CA ASN A 11 42.90 -1.64 -12.30
C ASN A 11 42.40 -2.84 -11.50
N ALA A 12 43.19 -3.91 -11.41
CA ALA A 12 42.87 -5.13 -10.65
C ALA A 12 42.87 -4.92 -9.11
N GLY A 13 42.96 -3.67 -8.62
CA GLY A 13 42.87 -3.29 -7.23
C GLY A 13 41.60 -2.54 -6.81
N ASP A 14 40.75 -2.11 -7.75
CA ASP A 14 39.56 -1.30 -7.49
C ASP A 14 38.23 -2.07 -7.71
N CYS A 15 38.24 -3.38 -7.52
CA CYS A 15 36.98 -4.10 -7.42
C CYS A 15 36.32 -3.74 -6.10
N ILE A 16 35.23 -2.96 -6.15
CA ILE A 16 34.38 -2.71 -4.98
C ILE A 16 33.93 -4.07 -4.45
N MET A 17 34.56 -4.53 -3.37
CA MET A 17 34.27 -5.81 -2.72
C MET A 17 33.07 -5.64 -1.78
N MET A 18 31.93 -5.18 -2.33
CA MET A 18 30.70 -5.05 -1.59
C MET A 18 30.15 -6.43 -1.24
N SER A 19 30.03 -6.71 0.06
CA SER A 19 29.45 -8.00 0.52
C SER A 19 27.95 -7.92 0.57
N TRP A 20 27.28 -8.97 0.07
CA TRP A 20 25.84 -9.16 0.22
C TRP A 20 25.40 -9.11 1.70
N ASP A 21 26.18 -9.68 2.61
CA ASP A 21 25.88 -9.65 4.04
C ASP A 21 25.95 -8.24 4.64
N ASP A 22 26.72 -7.32 4.07
CA ASP A 22 26.76 -5.93 4.52
C ASP A 22 25.55 -5.15 3.99
N LEU A 23 25.06 -5.46 2.79
CA LEU A 23 23.81 -4.91 2.29
C LEU A 23 22.59 -5.41 3.08
N ARG A 24 22.55 -6.69 3.47
CA ARG A 24 21.52 -7.21 4.36
C ARG A 24 21.53 -6.50 5.71
N LEU A 25 22.72 -6.26 6.26
CA LEU A 25 22.88 -5.54 7.51
C LEU A 25 22.40 -4.09 7.40
N LEU A 26 22.66 -3.42 6.27
CA LEU A 26 22.08 -2.10 5.97
C LEU A 26 20.54 -2.13 5.99
N LEU A 27 19.92 -3.13 5.38
CA LEU A 27 18.45 -3.30 5.40
C LEU A 27 17.94 -3.56 6.81
N ASP A 28 18.61 -4.37 7.61
CA ASP A 28 18.22 -4.62 9.00
C ASP A 28 18.26 -3.34 9.84
N VAL A 29 19.29 -2.49 9.67
CA VAL A 29 19.43 -1.21 10.39
C VAL A 29 18.44 -0.17 9.88
N SER A 30 18.11 -0.14 8.59
CA SER A 30 17.07 0.75 8.04
C SER A 30 15.67 0.46 8.61
N ARG A 31 15.38 -0.83 8.81
CA ARG A 31 14.10 -1.31 9.39
C ARG A 31 14.06 -1.18 10.92
N HIS A 32 15.24 -1.21 11.59
CA HIS A 32 15.40 -1.12 13.05
C HIS A 32 16.51 -0.14 13.40
N PRO A 33 16.21 1.17 13.56
CA PRO A 33 17.21 2.23 13.72
C PRO A 33 18.16 2.08 14.92
N ARG A 34 17.78 1.32 15.95
CA ARG A 34 18.60 1.04 17.11
C ARG A 34 19.49 -0.18 16.89
N LEU A 35 20.80 -0.02 16.94
CA LEU A 35 21.74 -1.14 16.73
C LEU A 35 21.58 -2.27 17.76
N ALA A 36 21.06 -1.99 18.95
CA ALA A 36 20.77 -3.01 19.95
C ALA A 36 19.67 -3.98 19.49
N ASP A 37 18.65 -3.46 18.79
CA ASP A 37 17.57 -4.29 18.27
C ASP A 37 18.05 -5.17 17.11
N VAL A 38 18.92 -4.63 16.25
CA VAL A 38 19.57 -5.39 15.17
C VAL A 38 20.52 -6.45 15.74
N ALA A 39 21.28 -6.12 16.79
CA ALA A 39 22.18 -7.04 17.48
C ALA A 39 21.43 -8.27 18.03
N ALA A 40 20.28 -8.05 18.69
CA ALA A 40 19.44 -9.12 19.22
C ALA A 40 18.88 -10.04 18.11
N ARG A 41 18.65 -9.52 16.91
CA ARG A 41 18.07 -10.27 15.77
C ARG A 41 19.14 -11.02 14.97
N THR A 42 20.31 -10.43 14.80
CA THR A 42 21.37 -10.98 13.93
C THR A 42 22.41 -11.81 14.69
N GLY A 43 22.41 -11.77 16.01
CA GLY A 43 23.45 -12.39 16.85
C GLY A 43 24.81 -11.69 16.80
N LEU A 44 24.89 -10.52 16.15
CA LEU A 44 26.11 -9.71 16.09
C LEU A 44 26.11 -8.67 17.21
N ASP A 45 27.29 -8.30 17.72
CA ASP A 45 27.38 -7.19 18.65
C ASP A 45 27.27 -5.83 17.93
N ALA A 46 26.81 -4.79 18.65
CA ALA A 46 26.57 -3.47 18.09
C ALA A 46 27.84 -2.80 17.53
N THR A 47 29.02 -3.13 18.05
CA THR A 47 30.30 -2.60 17.58
C THR A 47 30.70 -3.24 16.26
N THR A 48 30.45 -4.52 16.07
CA THR A 48 30.61 -5.24 14.81
C THR A 48 29.68 -4.69 13.74
N ILE A 49 28.38 -4.47 14.09
CA ILE A 49 27.41 -3.86 13.18
C ILE A 49 27.90 -2.48 12.72
N SER A 50 28.26 -1.61 13.66
CA SER A 50 28.75 -0.25 13.36
C SER A 50 30.02 -0.26 12.49
N ARG A 51 30.95 -1.20 12.72
CA ARG A 51 32.16 -1.36 11.93
C ARG A 51 31.87 -1.81 10.51
N ARG A 52 30.95 -2.77 10.34
CA ARG A 52 30.55 -3.27 9.02
C ARG A 52 29.85 -2.21 8.18
N LEU A 53 28.96 -1.42 8.80
CA LEU A 53 28.30 -0.30 8.12
C LEU A 53 29.31 0.76 7.67
N ARG A 54 30.27 1.16 8.52
CA ARG A 54 31.31 2.11 8.13
C ARG A 54 32.19 1.57 7.00
N ARG A 55 32.46 0.28 6.99
CA ARG A 55 33.19 -0.35 5.89
C ARG A 55 32.39 -0.25 4.60
N LEU A 56 31.08 -0.54 4.64
CA LEU A 56 30.20 -0.41 3.47
C LEU A 56 30.15 1.03 2.95
N GLU A 57 30.08 2.03 3.86
CA GLU A 57 30.14 3.45 3.51
C GLU A 57 31.47 3.82 2.84
N ALA A 58 32.56 3.31 3.36
CA ALA A 58 33.92 3.52 2.79
C ALA A 58 34.08 2.85 1.42
N ASP A 59 33.58 1.62 1.26
CA ASP A 59 33.65 0.86 0.00
C ASP A 59 32.82 1.52 -1.12
N LEU A 60 31.71 2.19 -0.74
CA LEU A 60 30.82 2.90 -1.67
C LEU A 60 31.20 4.39 -1.86
N GLY A 61 32.02 4.94 -0.97
CA GLY A 61 32.31 6.37 -0.95
C GLY A 61 31.11 7.26 -0.63
N LEU A 62 30.13 6.72 0.13
CA LEU A 62 28.86 7.36 0.43
C LEU A 62 28.58 7.31 1.93
N GLU A 63 28.02 8.38 2.49
CA GLU A 63 27.41 8.34 3.82
C GLU A 63 26.00 7.77 3.69
N LEU A 64 25.74 6.62 4.33
CA LEU A 64 24.46 5.91 4.22
C LEU A 64 23.53 6.19 5.39
N PHE A 65 24.08 6.54 6.56
CA PHE A 65 23.31 6.79 7.78
C PHE A 65 23.71 8.09 8.47
N GLU A 66 22.70 8.80 8.96
CA GLU A 66 22.84 9.87 9.95
C GLU A 66 22.54 9.33 11.34
N ARG A 67 23.32 9.79 12.34
CA ARG A 67 23.08 9.47 13.74
C ARG A 67 22.10 10.49 14.34
N THR A 68 20.98 10.01 14.82
CA THR A 68 19.98 10.83 15.50
C THR A 68 19.73 10.32 16.92
N PRO A 69 19.05 11.08 17.80
CA PRO A 69 18.63 10.58 19.12
C PRO A 69 17.71 9.35 19.04
N LYS A 70 17.07 9.11 17.89
CA LYS A 70 16.21 7.95 17.64
C LYS A 70 16.98 6.74 17.10
N GLY A 71 18.25 6.88 16.75
CA GLY A 71 19.09 5.85 16.17
C GLY A 71 19.68 6.25 14.82
N HIS A 72 19.96 5.27 13.97
CA HIS A 72 20.50 5.45 12.63
C HIS A 72 19.37 5.66 11.62
N VAL A 73 19.40 6.77 10.89
CA VAL A 73 18.40 7.12 9.87
C VAL A 73 19.11 7.17 8.52
N LEU A 74 18.52 6.61 7.48
CA LEU A 74 19.11 6.64 6.14
C LEU A 74 19.24 8.07 5.61
N THR A 75 20.40 8.38 5.00
CA THR A 75 20.55 9.55 4.14
C THR A 75 19.81 9.33 2.80
N PRO A 76 19.65 10.36 1.94
CA PRO A 76 19.14 10.16 0.58
C PRO A 76 19.98 9.15 -0.23
N ALA A 77 21.31 9.13 -0.05
CA ALA A 77 22.21 8.16 -0.66
C ALA A 77 21.97 6.75 -0.05
N GLY A 78 21.84 6.67 1.26
CA GLY A 78 21.51 5.44 1.98
C GLY A 78 20.20 4.84 1.53
N GLN A 79 19.15 5.66 1.32
CA GLN A 79 17.88 5.22 0.79
C GLN A 79 18.01 4.62 -0.63
N ALA A 80 18.77 5.28 -1.50
CA ALA A 80 19.01 4.79 -2.86
C ALA A 80 19.78 3.44 -2.88
N VAL A 81 20.67 3.20 -1.91
CA VAL A 81 21.35 1.91 -1.76
C VAL A 81 20.43 0.86 -1.16
N ALA A 82 19.64 1.22 -0.14
CA ALA A 82 18.65 0.34 0.47
C ALA A 82 17.62 -0.17 -0.55
N ASP A 83 17.08 0.72 -1.40
CA ASP A 83 16.13 0.36 -2.46
C ASP A 83 16.70 -0.70 -3.43
N ARG A 84 18.02 -0.63 -3.72
CA ARG A 84 18.71 -1.61 -4.57
C ARG A 84 19.03 -2.90 -3.84
N ALA A 85 19.39 -2.81 -2.55
CA ALA A 85 19.66 -3.96 -1.70
C ALA A 85 18.38 -4.79 -1.47
N GLU A 86 17.22 -4.15 -1.31
CA GLU A 86 15.91 -4.85 -1.27
C GLU A 86 15.62 -5.63 -2.55
N ALA A 87 15.98 -5.10 -3.71
CA ALA A 87 15.83 -5.83 -4.97
C ALA A 87 16.72 -7.08 -5.03
N LEU A 88 17.94 -7.00 -4.49
CA LEU A 88 18.84 -8.15 -4.40
C LEU A 88 18.33 -9.17 -3.37
N GLU A 89 17.80 -8.74 -2.23
CA GLU A 89 17.16 -9.62 -1.24
C GLU A 89 15.99 -10.40 -1.86
N HIS A 90 15.18 -9.74 -2.67
CA HIS A 90 14.10 -10.39 -3.43
C HIS A 90 14.64 -11.43 -4.42
N ALA A 91 15.63 -11.07 -5.22
CA ALA A 91 16.23 -12.00 -6.21
C ALA A 91 16.89 -13.20 -5.51
N ALA A 92 17.58 -13.00 -4.38
CA ALA A 92 18.17 -14.08 -3.59
C ALA A 92 17.10 -15.01 -3.02
N SER A 93 15.96 -14.46 -2.58
CA SER A 93 14.81 -15.26 -2.11
C SER A 93 14.18 -16.07 -3.24
N GLU A 94 14.15 -15.55 -4.47
CA GLU A 94 13.69 -16.28 -5.65
C GLU A 94 14.60 -17.45 -5.98
N ILE A 95 15.92 -17.26 -5.90
CA ILE A 95 16.90 -18.33 -6.12
C ILE A 95 16.76 -19.40 -5.03
N ALA A 96 16.59 -19.01 -3.76
CA ALA A 96 16.36 -19.95 -2.67
C ALA A 96 15.08 -20.78 -2.87
N ALA A 97 14.03 -20.18 -3.41
CA ALA A 97 12.78 -20.89 -3.75
C ALA A 97 12.93 -21.88 -4.91
N LEU A 98 13.96 -21.74 -5.78
CA LEU A 98 14.25 -22.71 -6.84
C LEU A 98 14.88 -24.01 -6.30
N SER A 99 15.50 -23.97 -5.11
CA SER A 99 16.13 -25.14 -4.49
C SER A 99 15.15 -26.06 -3.74
N ASP A 100 13.91 -25.63 -3.52
CA ASP A 100 12.82 -26.46 -3.00
C ASP A 100 12.26 -27.33 -4.15
N THR A 101 12.91 -28.46 -4.38
CA THR A 101 12.72 -29.36 -5.52
C THR A 101 11.42 -30.18 -5.49
N GLU A 102 10.51 -29.96 -4.54
CA GLU A 102 9.26 -30.73 -4.46
C GLU A 102 8.03 -30.06 -5.08
N SER A 103 8.10 -28.80 -5.50
CA SER A 103 7.00 -28.21 -6.29
C SER A 103 7.42 -26.92 -7.02
N PRO A 104 7.06 -26.75 -8.30
CA PRO A 104 7.17 -25.46 -8.99
C PRO A 104 6.11 -24.47 -8.47
N LEU A 105 5.70 -24.59 -7.20
CA LEU A 105 4.66 -23.80 -6.58
C LEU A 105 5.21 -22.40 -6.28
N ALA A 106 4.39 -21.43 -6.59
CA ALA A 106 4.64 -20.05 -6.22
C ALA A 106 4.90 -19.96 -4.71
N ALA A 107 6.13 -19.57 -4.32
CA ALA A 107 6.53 -19.43 -2.93
C ALA A 107 7.16 -18.06 -2.69
N GLY A 108 7.24 -17.65 -1.41
CA GLY A 108 7.86 -16.40 -1.00
C GLY A 108 6.84 -15.35 -0.56
N ARG A 109 7.28 -14.09 -0.44
CA ARG A 109 6.46 -13.00 0.10
C ARG A 109 6.11 -12.01 -1.01
N VAL A 110 4.90 -11.46 -0.95
CA VAL A 110 4.41 -10.37 -1.83
C VAL A 110 3.91 -9.23 -0.95
N ARG A 111 4.31 -8.00 -1.27
CA ARG A 111 3.84 -6.78 -0.61
C ARG A 111 2.77 -6.11 -1.45
N LEU A 112 1.55 -6.02 -0.91
CA LEU A 112 0.39 -5.42 -1.55
C LEU A 112 0.04 -4.10 -0.87
N GLY A 113 0.26 -2.99 -1.56
CA GLY A 113 -0.26 -1.68 -1.17
C GLY A 113 -1.74 -1.56 -1.53
N VAL A 114 -2.55 -1.03 -0.62
CA VAL A 114 -3.99 -0.91 -0.84
C VAL A 114 -4.57 0.22 0.00
N THR A 115 -5.68 0.83 -0.45
CA THR A 115 -6.38 1.82 0.37
C THR A 115 -6.97 1.16 1.62
N GLU A 116 -7.00 1.89 2.73
CA GLU A 116 -7.37 1.38 4.05
C GLU A 116 -8.70 0.60 4.04
N GLY A 117 -9.77 1.20 3.53
CA GLY A 117 -11.10 0.56 3.52
C GLY A 117 -11.14 -0.72 2.69
N LEU A 118 -10.47 -0.71 1.53
CA LEU A 118 -10.41 -1.87 0.65
C LEU A 118 -9.58 -3.00 1.28
N GLY A 119 -8.42 -2.65 1.83
CA GLY A 119 -7.54 -3.59 2.51
C GLY A 119 -8.20 -4.26 3.70
N SER A 120 -8.83 -3.46 4.57
CA SER A 120 -9.41 -3.92 5.81
C SER A 120 -10.73 -4.70 5.62
N LEU A 121 -11.59 -4.28 4.68
CA LEU A 121 -12.97 -4.75 4.60
C LEU A 121 -13.27 -5.65 3.38
N LEU A 122 -12.35 -5.74 2.42
CA LEU A 122 -12.48 -6.64 1.28
C LEU A 122 -11.32 -7.64 1.18
N VAL A 123 -10.07 -7.16 1.21
CA VAL A 123 -8.90 -8.01 0.98
C VAL A 123 -8.58 -8.87 2.20
N ALA A 124 -8.47 -8.27 3.39
CA ALA A 124 -8.10 -9.00 4.61
C ALA A 124 -9.09 -10.13 4.97
N PRO A 125 -10.43 -9.95 4.86
CA PRO A 125 -11.38 -11.05 5.08
C PRO A 125 -11.20 -12.25 4.14
N ALA A 126 -10.60 -12.06 2.95
CA ALA A 126 -10.38 -13.12 1.98
C ALA A 126 -9.08 -13.92 2.22
N MET A 127 -8.29 -13.56 3.25
CA MET A 127 -6.96 -14.17 3.47
C MET A 127 -7.03 -15.64 3.89
N ALA A 128 -8.07 -16.09 4.55
CA ALA A 128 -8.24 -17.51 4.86
C ALA A 128 -8.31 -18.33 3.56
N GLN A 129 -9.14 -17.90 2.60
CA GLN A 129 -9.27 -18.54 1.28
C GLN A 129 -7.96 -18.46 0.46
N PHE A 130 -7.22 -17.34 0.59
CA PHE A 130 -5.93 -17.19 -0.05
C PHE A 130 -4.92 -18.20 0.51
N ALA A 131 -4.82 -18.34 1.83
CA ALA A 131 -3.88 -19.25 2.49
C ALA A 131 -4.13 -20.73 2.13
N GLU A 132 -5.40 -21.14 2.01
CA GLU A 132 -5.75 -22.50 1.58
C GLU A 132 -5.26 -22.81 0.15
N ARG A 133 -5.33 -21.82 -0.74
CA ARG A 133 -4.95 -22.00 -2.17
C ARG A 133 -3.46 -21.79 -2.42
N HIS A 134 -2.81 -21.00 -1.59
CA HIS A 134 -1.43 -20.57 -1.75
C HIS A 134 -0.64 -20.69 -0.44
N PRO A 135 -0.47 -21.92 0.11
CA PRO A 135 0.10 -22.13 1.45
C PRO A 135 1.56 -21.65 1.58
N HIS A 136 2.27 -21.49 0.45
CA HIS A 136 3.68 -21.09 0.42
C HIS A 136 3.88 -19.59 0.10
N ILE A 137 2.79 -18.82 -0.10
CA ILE A 137 2.88 -17.38 -0.36
C ILE A 137 2.52 -16.60 0.90
N GLY A 138 3.48 -15.84 1.44
CA GLY A 138 3.21 -14.80 2.43
C GLY A 138 2.72 -13.52 1.73
N LEU A 139 1.70 -12.86 2.29
CA LEU A 139 1.18 -11.58 1.78
C LEU A 139 1.25 -10.51 2.87
N ASP A 140 2.02 -9.45 2.60
CA ASP A 140 2.04 -8.25 3.44
C ASP A 140 1.03 -7.25 2.87
N ILE A 141 -0.08 -7.03 3.57
CA ILE A 141 -1.10 -6.05 3.19
C ILE A 141 -0.77 -4.72 3.86
N ILE A 142 -0.37 -3.73 3.05
CA ILE A 142 -0.08 -2.37 3.51
C ILE A 142 -1.32 -1.52 3.25
N ALA A 143 -2.26 -1.58 4.19
CA ALA A 143 -3.52 -0.85 4.13
C ALA A 143 -3.37 0.51 4.83
N VAL A 144 -3.27 1.58 4.08
CA VAL A 144 -3.02 2.92 4.60
C VAL A 144 -4.01 3.95 4.05
N SER A 145 -4.26 4.99 4.86
CA SER A 145 -4.99 6.19 4.44
C SER A 145 -4.07 7.14 3.67
N GLY A 146 -3.42 6.63 2.61
CA GLY A 146 -2.40 7.36 1.87
C GLY A 146 -2.02 6.61 0.59
N PHE A 147 -0.91 7.01 0.02
CA PHE A 147 -0.39 6.43 -1.22
C PHE A 147 0.80 5.50 -0.92
N VAL A 148 0.71 4.25 -1.36
CA VAL A 148 1.83 3.30 -1.35
C VAL A 148 2.47 3.26 -2.72
N SER A 149 3.74 3.63 -2.81
CA SER A 149 4.45 3.81 -4.07
C SER A 149 5.05 2.50 -4.57
N VAL A 150 4.45 1.90 -5.60
CA VAL A 150 5.05 0.76 -6.33
C VAL A 150 6.34 1.17 -7.05
N PRO A 151 6.41 2.31 -7.77
CA PRO A 151 7.65 2.75 -8.42
C PRO A 151 8.83 2.95 -7.46
N LYS A 152 8.58 3.31 -6.19
CA LYS A 152 9.60 3.43 -5.14
C LYS A 152 9.89 2.10 -4.42
N ARG A 153 9.30 1.00 -4.88
CA ARG A 153 9.44 -0.34 -4.29
C ARG A 153 8.96 -0.46 -2.83
N GLU A 154 8.07 0.42 -2.39
CA GLU A 154 7.38 0.28 -1.10
C GLU A 154 6.43 -0.94 -1.11
N ALA A 155 5.98 -1.35 -2.31
CA ALA A 155 5.19 -2.55 -2.54
C ALA A 155 5.52 -3.19 -3.90
N ASP A 156 5.31 -4.51 -4.04
CA ASP A 156 5.44 -5.26 -5.29
C ASP A 156 4.28 -4.95 -6.24
N MET A 157 3.11 -4.77 -5.65
CA MET A 157 1.88 -4.41 -6.33
C MET A 157 1.02 -3.48 -5.47
N SER A 158 0.17 -2.67 -6.09
CA SER A 158 -0.71 -1.77 -5.37
C SER A 158 -2.07 -1.63 -6.07
N ILE A 159 -3.14 -1.55 -5.27
CA ILE A 159 -4.48 -1.20 -5.74
C ILE A 159 -4.71 0.29 -5.47
N MET A 160 -4.89 1.04 -6.54
CA MET A 160 -4.89 2.51 -6.54
C MET A 160 -6.24 3.05 -6.99
N LEU A 161 -6.60 4.27 -6.54
CA LEU A 161 -7.81 4.99 -6.95
C LEU A 161 -7.67 5.68 -8.31
N THR A 162 -6.44 5.93 -8.76
CA THR A 162 -6.14 6.57 -10.05
C THR A 162 -5.16 5.72 -10.85
N ARG A 163 -5.31 5.74 -12.16
CA ARG A 163 -4.34 5.10 -13.05
C ARG A 163 -3.00 5.85 -12.98
N PRO A 164 -1.90 5.22 -12.52
CA PRO A 164 -0.60 5.84 -12.55
C PRO A 164 -0.17 6.15 -14.00
N LYS A 165 0.38 7.35 -14.20
CA LYS A 165 0.81 7.82 -15.52
C LYS A 165 2.29 7.60 -15.79
N THR A 166 3.08 7.34 -14.75
CA THR A 166 4.54 7.23 -14.79
C THR A 166 5.01 6.08 -13.88
N GLY A 167 6.25 5.62 -14.09
CA GLY A 167 6.87 4.56 -13.32
C GLY A 167 7.00 3.26 -14.09
N ARG A 168 7.93 2.39 -13.64
CA ARG A 168 8.16 1.05 -14.22
C ARG A 168 7.12 0.06 -13.69
N VAL A 169 5.86 0.25 -14.10
CA VAL A 169 4.73 -0.54 -13.62
C VAL A 169 3.83 -0.97 -14.77
N LYS A 170 3.34 -2.19 -14.71
CA LYS A 170 2.23 -2.68 -15.53
C LYS A 170 0.93 -2.34 -14.83
N VAL A 171 0.02 -1.66 -15.53
CA VAL A 171 -1.21 -1.15 -14.96
C VAL A 171 -2.41 -1.68 -15.70
N ARG A 172 -3.41 -2.15 -14.96
CA ARG A 172 -4.72 -2.52 -15.50
C ARG A 172 -5.84 -2.09 -14.57
N LYS A 173 -7.02 -1.90 -15.12
CA LYS A 173 -8.25 -1.72 -14.35
C LYS A 173 -8.57 -3.04 -13.64
N LEU A 174 -8.91 -2.97 -12.36
CA LEU A 174 -9.26 -4.14 -11.56
C LEU A 174 -10.78 -4.29 -11.45
N SER A 175 -11.47 -3.20 -11.09
CA SER A 175 -12.93 -3.15 -11.00
C SER A 175 -13.41 -1.71 -10.96
N ASP A 176 -14.69 -1.50 -11.25
CA ASP A 176 -15.41 -0.31 -10.83
C ASP A 176 -15.97 -0.49 -9.42
N TYR A 177 -16.30 0.61 -8.77
CA TYR A 177 -17.01 0.64 -7.50
C TYR A 177 -17.82 1.93 -7.38
N VAL A 178 -18.84 1.88 -6.52
CA VAL A 178 -19.77 2.98 -6.29
C VAL A 178 -19.61 3.53 -4.89
N LEU A 179 -19.73 4.86 -4.79
CA LEU A 179 -19.90 5.57 -3.53
C LEU A 179 -21.27 6.21 -3.51
N GLN A 180 -21.88 6.23 -2.32
CA GLN A 180 -23.19 6.82 -2.06
C GLN A 180 -23.17 7.52 -0.71
N LEU A 181 -24.19 8.32 -0.45
CA LEU A 181 -24.41 8.94 0.86
C LEU A 181 -25.04 7.94 1.82
N TYR A 182 -24.56 7.89 3.05
CA TYR A 182 -25.07 7.04 4.12
C TYR A 182 -25.18 7.81 5.43
N ALA A 183 -26.22 7.53 6.20
CA ALA A 183 -26.41 8.05 7.54
C ALA A 183 -27.08 7.02 8.45
N HIS A 184 -26.94 7.21 9.77
CA HIS A 184 -27.67 6.42 10.75
C HIS A 184 -29.15 6.89 10.81
N PRO A 185 -30.16 5.99 10.86
CA PRO A 185 -31.57 6.36 10.95
C PRO A 185 -31.90 7.34 12.08
N ALA A 186 -31.26 7.17 13.25
CA ALA A 186 -31.49 8.07 14.39
C ALA A 186 -30.93 9.49 14.16
N TYR A 187 -29.92 9.66 13.29
CA TYR A 187 -29.49 10.98 12.86
C TYR A 187 -30.56 11.65 12.01
N LEU A 188 -31.04 10.95 11.00
CA LEU A 188 -32.08 11.46 10.09
C LEU A 188 -33.40 11.77 10.81
N ALA A 189 -33.75 11.01 11.86
CA ALA A 189 -34.97 11.22 12.64
C ALA A 189 -34.97 12.52 13.48
N ARG A 190 -33.77 13.07 13.79
CA ARG A 190 -33.64 14.30 14.62
C ARG A 190 -33.22 15.55 13.84
N THR A 191 -33.01 15.40 12.55
CA THR A 191 -32.58 16.50 11.65
C THR A 191 -33.67 16.77 10.61
N PRO A 192 -33.64 17.91 9.91
CA PRO A 192 -34.54 18.16 8.77
C PRO A 192 -34.49 17.03 7.75
N PRO A 193 -35.56 16.78 6.98
CA PRO A 193 -35.55 15.74 5.95
C PRO A 193 -34.59 16.12 4.82
N VAL A 194 -33.85 15.14 4.29
CA VAL A 194 -33.00 15.28 3.11
C VAL A 194 -33.76 14.79 1.90
N LEU A 195 -34.32 15.72 1.11
CA LEU A 195 -35.15 15.41 -0.05
C LEU A 195 -34.44 15.66 -1.38
N GLN A 196 -33.42 16.52 -1.38
CA GLN A 196 -32.62 16.90 -2.54
C GLN A 196 -31.18 17.24 -2.13
N VAL A 197 -30.27 17.32 -3.09
CA VAL A 197 -28.84 17.56 -2.83
C VAL A 197 -28.56 18.88 -2.11
N SER A 198 -29.34 19.93 -2.37
CA SER A 198 -29.18 21.25 -1.69
C SER A 198 -29.42 21.17 -0.19
N ASP A 199 -30.24 20.24 0.29
CA ASP A 199 -30.55 20.09 1.71
C ASP A 199 -29.33 19.64 2.53
N LEU A 200 -28.35 19.03 1.87
CA LEU A 200 -27.08 18.61 2.50
C LEU A 200 -26.33 19.77 3.17
N ALA A 201 -26.53 21.01 2.70
CA ALA A 201 -25.90 22.20 3.28
C ALA A 201 -26.35 22.48 4.74
N GLU A 202 -27.52 21.95 5.15
CA GLU A 202 -28.07 22.10 6.50
C GLU A 202 -27.71 20.93 7.42
N HIS A 203 -26.91 19.97 6.92
CA HIS A 203 -26.55 18.75 7.65
C HIS A 203 -25.09 18.69 8.06
N ASP A 204 -24.82 17.95 9.15
CA ASP A 204 -23.47 17.59 9.54
C ASP A 204 -22.92 16.56 8.53
N LEU A 205 -21.94 16.97 7.75
CA LEU A 205 -21.26 16.10 6.79
C LEU A 205 -19.97 15.53 7.39
N ILE A 206 -19.63 14.33 6.99
CA ILE A 206 -18.41 13.62 7.36
C ILE A 206 -17.56 13.45 6.09
N GLY A 207 -16.29 13.83 6.13
CA GLY A 207 -15.43 13.80 4.97
C GLY A 207 -13.95 13.67 5.27
N TYR A 208 -13.14 13.92 4.25
CA TYR A 208 -11.68 13.92 4.37
C TYR A 208 -11.15 15.24 4.90
N VAL A 209 -9.96 15.19 5.51
CA VAL A 209 -9.19 16.37 5.90
C VAL A 209 -8.49 16.89 4.63
N ASP A 210 -8.80 18.12 4.21
CA ASP A 210 -8.44 18.65 2.88
C ASP A 210 -6.94 18.62 2.58
N ASP A 211 -6.10 19.01 3.52
CA ASP A 211 -4.64 19.05 3.37
C ASP A 211 -3.99 17.65 3.42
N LEU A 212 -4.74 16.60 3.78
CA LEU A 212 -4.30 15.21 3.78
C LEU A 212 -4.87 14.40 2.59
N ILE A 213 -5.62 15.03 1.68
CA ILE A 213 -6.14 14.38 0.48
C ILE A 213 -5.00 14.07 -0.48
N TYR A 214 -4.69 12.79 -0.65
CA TYR A 214 -3.63 12.31 -1.54
C TYR A 214 -4.08 12.00 -2.98
N SER A 215 -5.39 12.04 -3.24
CA SER A 215 -5.99 11.82 -4.57
C SER A 215 -7.21 12.71 -4.77
N THR A 216 -7.32 13.37 -5.92
CA THR A 216 -8.50 14.16 -6.28
C THR A 216 -9.78 13.32 -6.29
N GLN A 217 -9.68 11.99 -6.46
CA GLN A 217 -10.81 11.06 -6.40
C GLN A 217 -11.49 11.01 -5.01
N LEU A 218 -10.87 11.58 -3.97
CA LEU A 218 -11.41 11.63 -2.61
C LEU A 218 -12.19 12.93 -2.31
N ARG A 219 -12.28 13.87 -3.26
CA ARG A 219 -13.04 15.12 -3.12
C ARG A 219 -14.52 14.94 -3.43
N TYR A 220 -15.16 13.97 -2.77
CA TYR A 220 -16.53 13.55 -3.03
C TYR A 220 -17.56 14.67 -2.86
N HIS A 221 -17.39 15.54 -1.87
CA HIS A 221 -18.34 16.62 -1.59
C HIS A 221 -18.37 17.64 -2.73
N GLU A 222 -17.23 17.96 -3.33
CA GLU A 222 -17.14 18.84 -4.50
C GLU A 222 -17.82 18.24 -5.74
N ASP A 223 -17.76 16.89 -5.87
CA ASP A 223 -18.42 16.17 -6.97
C ASP A 223 -19.96 16.15 -6.81
N ILE A 224 -20.46 16.19 -5.57
CA ILE A 224 -21.90 16.20 -5.27
C ILE A 224 -22.45 17.61 -5.43
N MET A 225 -21.89 18.56 -4.71
CA MET A 225 -22.27 19.98 -4.79
C MET A 225 -21.08 20.84 -4.35
N PRO A 226 -20.60 21.77 -5.21
CA PRO A 226 -19.55 22.70 -4.83
C PRO A 226 -19.92 23.53 -3.59
N GLY A 227 -18.96 23.67 -2.69
CA GLY A 227 -19.13 24.44 -1.45
C GLY A 227 -19.63 23.65 -0.24
N LEU A 228 -19.94 22.36 -0.37
CA LEU A 228 -20.21 21.50 0.78
C LEU A 228 -18.96 21.34 1.64
N THR A 229 -19.08 21.68 2.93
CA THR A 229 -17.97 21.61 3.88
C THR A 229 -18.27 20.59 4.97
N PRO A 230 -17.49 19.49 5.10
CA PRO A 230 -17.67 18.53 6.17
C PRO A 230 -17.40 19.17 7.54
N ARG A 231 -18.25 18.87 8.52
CA ARG A 231 -18.05 19.27 9.92
C ARG A 231 -17.06 18.36 10.63
N PHE A 232 -17.11 17.06 10.32
CA PHE A 232 -16.21 16.05 10.88
C PHE A 232 -15.31 15.50 9.79
N CYS A 233 -14.00 15.53 9.99
CA CYS A 233 -13.02 15.14 8.99
C CYS A 233 -12.07 14.09 9.53
N SER A 234 -11.75 13.10 8.69
CA SER A 234 -10.71 12.10 8.97
C SER A 234 -10.04 11.65 7.66
N PRO A 235 -8.72 11.42 7.64
CA PRO A 235 -8.07 10.77 6.50
C PRO A 235 -8.42 9.28 6.38
N SER A 236 -8.97 8.68 7.44
CA SER A 236 -9.38 7.27 7.50
C SER A 236 -10.83 7.11 7.08
N ILE A 237 -11.08 6.34 6.01
CA ILE A 237 -12.45 6.01 5.57
C ILE A 237 -13.15 5.11 6.59
N VAL A 238 -12.40 4.30 7.34
CA VAL A 238 -12.93 3.47 8.41
C VAL A 238 -13.43 4.34 9.57
N ALA A 239 -12.71 5.40 9.93
CA ALA A 239 -13.15 6.36 10.93
C ALA A 239 -14.40 7.14 10.45
N GLN A 240 -14.46 7.54 9.17
CA GLN A 240 -15.64 8.19 8.59
C GLN A 240 -16.86 7.26 8.64
N TRP A 241 -16.69 5.99 8.29
CA TRP A 241 -17.74 4.97 8.42
C TRP A 241 -18.22 4.83 9.86
N GLN A 242 -17.32 4.74 10.84
CA GLN A 242 -17.71 4.63 12.25
C GLN A 242 -18.44 5.88 12.73
N MET A 243 -18.02 7.10 12.37
CA MET A 243 -18.73 8.33 12.70
C MET A 243 -20.16 8.34 12.15
N ALA A 244 -20.35 7.93 10.88
CA ALA A 244 -21.67 7.83 10.27
C ALA A 244 -22.55 6.79 10.98
N ARG A 245 -21.97 5.63 11.28
CA ARG A 245 -22.61 4.51 11.96
C ARG A 245 -23.11 4.88 13.37
N GLU A 246 -22.38 5.72 14.08
CA GLU A 246 -22.78 6.24 15.40
C GLU A 246 -23.65 7.50 15.32
N GLY A 247 -24.08 7.89 14.10
CA GLY A 247 -25.03 8.98 13.90
C GLY A 247 -24.43 10.37 14.06
N ALA A 248 -23.13 10.57 13.78
CA ALA A 248 -22.52 11.90 13.81
C ALA A 248 -22.93 12.77 12.62
N GLY A 249 -23.38 12.18 11.50
CA GLY A 249 -23.74 12.92 10.29
C GLY A 249 -23.91 12.01 9.07
N ILE A 250 -23.86 12.64 7.90
CA ILE A 250 -23.95 12.00 6.58
C ILE A 250 -22.55 11.85 5.99
N ALA A 251 -22.18 10.66 5.57
CA ALA A 251 -20.89 10.36 4.94
C ALA A 251 -21.02 9.86 3.51
N VAL A 252 -20.07 10.18 2.65
CA VAL A 252 -19.89 9.52 1.34
C VAL A 252 -19.03 8.28 1.56
N LEU A 253 -19.61 7.10 1.42
CA LEU A 253 -18.96 5.84 1.67
C LEU A 253 -19.01 4.92 0.44
N PRO A 254 -17.93 4.14 0.18
CA PRO A 254 -18.00 3.05 -0.77
C PRO A 254 -19.13 2.06 -0.42
N HIS A 255 -19.91 1.67 -1.41
CA HIS A 255 -21.04 0.76 -1.21
C HIS A 255 -20.61 -0.55 -0.52
N PHE A 256 -19.44 -1.10 -0.87
CA PHE A 256 -18.93 -2.32 -0.27
C PHE A 256 -18.59 -2.20 1.25
N ILE A 257 -18.48 -0.99 1.78
CA ILE A 257 -18.30 -0.72 3.21
C ILE A 257 -19.66 -0.64 3.92
N ALA A 258 -20.57 0.16 3.38
CA ALA A 258 -21.79 0.59 4.07
C ALA A 258 -23.01 -0.30 3.83
N ALA A 259 -23.11 -0.96 2.66
CA ALA A 259 -24.34 -1.67 2.25
C ALA A 259 -24.73 -2.83 3.17
N ASN A 260 -23.79 -3.46 3.85
CA ASN A 260 -24.07 -4.56 4.78
C ASN A 260 -24.12 -4.11 6.25
N ASP A 261 -23.99 -2.82 6.52
CA ASP A 261 -24.10 -2.27 7.87
C ASP A 261 -25.57 -1.92 8.17
N THR A 262 -26.19 -2.70 9.03
CA THR A 262 -27.60 -2.52 9.41
C THR A 262 -27.89 -1.20 10.16
N ASN A 263 -26.83 -0.50 10.61
CA ASN A 263 -26.96 0.80 11.26
C ASN A 263 -26.97 1.96 10.25
N LEU A 264 -26.76 1.69 8.98
CA LEU A 264 -26.70 2.72 7.94
C LEU A 264 -27.82 2.53 6.91
N VAL A 265 -28.37 3.64 6.47
CA VAL A 265 -29.31 3.70 5.35
C VAL A 265 -28.78 4.63 4.28
N PRO A 266 -29.05 4.36 3.00
CA PRO A 266 -28.66 5.26 1.92
C PRO A 266 -29.50 6.55 1.98
N VAL A 267 -28.87 7.65 1.60
CA VAL A 267 -29.47 8.98 1.51
C VAL A 267 -29.35 9.44 0.06
N LEU A 268 -30.43 9.95 -0.54
CA LEU A 268 -30.47 10.43 -1.94
C LEU A 268 -29.92 9.37 -2.92
N GLN A 269 -30.26 8.11 -2.75
CA GLN A 269 -29.67 7.00 -3.50
C GLN A 269 -29.89 7.09 -5.03
N ASP A 270 -31.00 7.73 -5.45
CA ASP A 270 -31.37 7.91 -6.86
C ASP A 270 -30.73 9.16 -7.49
N GLU A 271 -30.21 10.11 -6.65
CA GLU A 271 -29.62 11.37 -7.09
C GLU A 271 -28.11 11.37 -6.98
N VAL A 272 -27.56 10.70 -5.95
CA VAL A 272 -26.11 10.71 -5.66
C VAL A 272 -25.53 9.31 -5.84
N ARG A 273 -24.86 9.11 -6.96
CA ARG A 273 -24.12 7.90 -7.29
C ARG A 273 -22.79 8.28 -7.93
N ILE A 274 -21.70 8.07 -7.22
CA ILE A 274 -20.35 8.39 -7.70
C ILE A 274 -19.65 7.10 -8.13
N GLU A 275 -19.35 6.98 -9.41
CA GLU A 275 -18.63 5.81 -9.92
C GLU A 275 -17.12 6.10 -9.98
N ARG A 276 -16.31 5.16 -9.52
CA ARG A 276 -14.84 5.19 -9.50
C ARG A 276 -14.29 3.84 -9.92
N ALA A 277 -12.99 3.77 -10.15
CA ALA A 277 -12.32 2.54 -10.54
C ALA A 277 -11.11 2.26 -9.66
N PHE A 278 -10.90 0.99 -9.33
CA PHE A 278 -9.66 0.48 -8.79
C PHE A 278 -8.70 0.07 -9.91
N TRP A 279 -7.45 0.45 -9.75
CA TRP A 279 -6.37 0.15 -10.69
C TRP A 279 -5.31 -0.70 -10.01
N LEU A 280 -5.00 -1.86 -10.59
CA LEU A 280 -3.88 -2.68 -10.14
C LEU A 280 -2.62 -2.25 -10.88
N ALA A 281 -1.61 -1.85 -10.13
CA ALA A 281 -0.27 -1.56 -10.59
C ALA A 281 0.69 -2.62 -10.05
N ILE A 282 1.54 -3.20 -10.90
CA ILE A 282 2.52 -4.23 -10.56
C ILE A 282 3.88 -3.76 -11.08
N HIS A 283 4.92 -3.81 -10.23
CA HIS A 283 6.26 -3.46 -10.65
C HIS A 283 6.75 -4.39 -11.77
N GLU A 284 7.38 -3.84 -12.82
CA GLU A 284 7.82 -4.61 -13.99
C GLU A 284 8.79 -5.72 -13.62
N ASP A 285 9.71 -5.48 -12.67
CA ASP A 285 10.73 -6.44 -12.28
C ASP A 285 10.17 -7.71 -11.63
N VAL A 286 9.01 -7.62 -10.97
CA VAL A 286 8.38 -8.77 -10.28
C VAL A 286 7.13 -9.31 -10.96
N HIS A 287 6.62 -8.61 -11.98
CA HIS A 287 5.39 -8.99 -12.69
C HIS A 287 5.41 -10.43 -13.25
N GLY A 288 6.58 -10.91 -13.68
CA GLY A 288 6.75 -12.25 -14.24
C GLY A 288 6.85 -13.38 -13.22
N THR A 289 6.99 -13.05 -11.91
CA THR A 289 7.19 -14.06 -10.87
C THR A 289 5.92 -14.85 -10.58
N ALA A 290 6.07 -16.15 -10.29
CA ALA A 290 4.92 -17.02 -10.03
C ALA A 290 4.06 -16.57 -8.86
N ARG A 291 4.68 -16.07 -7.75
CA ARG A 291 3.98 -15.56 -6.58
C ARG A 291 3.14 -14.32 -6.88
N VAL A 292 3.66 -13.35 -7.64
CA VAL A 292 2.93 -12.12 -8.00
C VAL A 292 1.77 -12.43 -8.94
N ARG A 293 1.96 -13.37 -9.89
CA ARG A 293 0.86 -13.86 -10.75
C ARG A 293 -0.24 -14.51 -9.92
N ALA A 294 0.11 -15.38 -8.97
CA ALA A 294 -0.86 -16.07 -8.11
C ALA A 294 -1.68 -15.05 -7.29
N VAL A 295 -1.04 -14.04 -6.70
CA VAL A 295 -1.75 -12.94 -5.99
C VAL A 295 -2.61 -12.13 -6.96
N SER A 296 -2.12 -11.81 -8.17
CA SER A 296 -2.89 -11.07 -9.18
C SER A 296 -4.16 -11.84 -9.60
N GLU A 297 -4.05 -13.14 -9.85
CA GLU A 297 -5.18 -14.01 -10.20
C GLU A 297 -6.18 -14.16 -9.05
N PHE A 298 -5.67 -14.23 -7.81
CA PHE A 298 -6.53 -14.25 -6.63
C PHE A 298 -7.33 -12.95 -6.50
N LEU A 299 -6.68 -11.79 -6.68
CA LEU A 299 -7.36 -10.49 -6.68
C LEU A 299 -8.41 -10.41 -7.78
N ASP A 300 -8.13 -10.88 -9.00
CA ASP A 300 -9.13 -10.92 -10.07
C ASP A 300 -10.38 -11.69 -9.68
N LYS A 301 -10.21 -12.88 -9.09
CA LYS A 301 -11.32 -13.71 -8.63
C LYS A 301 -12.09 -13.06 -7.47
N LEU A 302 -11.36 -12.44 -6.52
CA LEU A 302 -11.96 -11.73 -5.39
C LEU A 302 -12.83 -10.57 -5.86
N PHE A 303 -12.33 -9.74 -6.77
CA PHE A 303 -13.06 -8.58 -7.28
C PHE A 303 -14.24 -8.99 -8.18
N ALA A 304 -14.05 -10.00 -9.04
CA ALA A 304 -15.14 -10.55 -9.85
C ALA A 304 -16.25 -11.11 -8.96
N GLY A 305 -15.91 -11.88 -7.92
CA GLY A 305 -16.87 -12.42 -6.95
C GLY A 305 -17.53 -11.36 -6.06
N SER A 306 -16.94 -10.16 -5.98
CA SER A 306 -17.44 -9.03 -5.18
C SER A 306 -18.14 -7.95 -6.02
N ALA A 307 -18.34 -8.17 -7.31
CA ALA A 307 -18.85 -7.15 -8.23
C ALA A 307 -20.19 -6.54 -7.76
N ALA A 308 -21.14 -7.36 -7.33
CA ALA A 308 -22.42 -6.88 -6.79
C ALA A 308 -22.22 -6.02 -5.54
N ARG A 309 -21.30 -6.41 -4.64
CA ARG A 309 -20.98 -5.64 -3.43
C ARG A 309 -20.26 -4.34 -3.73
N LEU A 310 -19.51 -4.26 -4.83
CA LEU A 310 -18.80 -3.05 -5.25
C LEU A 310 -19.72 -2.05 -5.95
N MET A 311 -20.69 -2.54 -6.71
CA MET A 311 -21.52 -1.70 -7.61
C MET A 311 -22.92 -1.37 -7.06
N GLY A 312 -23.43 -2.10 -6.09
CA GLY A 312 -24.76 -1.91 -5.52
C GLY A 312 -25.86 -2.59 -6.30
#